data_81453d4a64a299af449e64cd02823a83
#
_entry.id   81453d4a64a299af449e64cd02823a83
#
_cell.length_a   1.000
_cell.length_b   1.000
_cell.length_c   1.000
_cell.angle_alpha   90.00
_cell.angle_beta   90.00
_cell.angle_gamma   90.00
#
_symmetry.space_group_name_H-M   'P 1'
#
loop_
_entity.id
_entity.type
_entity.pdbx_description
1 polymer ?
#
loop_
_entity_poly.entity_id
_entity_poly.type
_entity_poly.pdbx_seq_one_letter_code
_entity_poly.pdbx_strand_id
1 'polypeptide(L)'
;MKPVLVTIDTEGHDGTDPIKHLIFGETADGRYGIERIMDEFDKANAKVLFFVDFAEAWDYGRDKVEKVVRTILNRGHNVGVHIHPDHMADKKRLFLYEYTREEQYDIIKRCTDLYTEIVGHPPKSFRAGKYGANYDTLDILCELGYRYDFSEFYHQKWCGIHPPITVNAPCRYKSIIAFPVTMHQSVHIGPLVREDKLDIEQMTAGELRYGLTQIVKAPFDMVTTLFFHSFSLLKWRDRPDAPEKNEKNLSKLQSAVKAVAENKDMRFITEADLDTVNVSDAESALKSKIPWRNQIKGFCYTYIKALKIVKTNRKARMLVIGMLIPLAVILLFVFLLISIG
;
A
#
# COMPACT_ATOMS: atom_id res chain seq x y z
N MET A 1 -9.52 16.19 13.09
CA MET A 1 -8.49 15.97 12.05
C MET A 1 -8.44 14.49 11.72
N LYS A 2 -8.41 14.15 10.42
CA LYS A 2 -8.25 12.76 9.97
C LYS A 2 -6.79 12.32 10.17
N PRO A 3 -6.53 11.22 10.89
CA PRO A 3 -5.19 10.69 11.07
C PRO A 3 -4.66 10.06 9.78
N VAL A 4 -3.40 10.31 9.46
CA VAL A 4 -2.67 9.73 8.33
C VAL A 4 -1.45 8.99 8.85
N LEU A 5 -1.45 7.68 8.73
CA LEU A 5 -0.31 6.82 8.99
C LEU A 5 0.40 6.50 7.67
N VAL A 6 1.67 6.80 7.60
CA VAL A 6 2.49 6.42 6.45
C VAL A 6 3.07 5.04 6.71
N THR A 7 2.83 4.12 5.78
CA THR A 7 3.29 2.74 5.88
C THR A 7 4.09 2.36 4.64
N ILE A 8 5.24 1.74 4.85
CA ILE A 8 6.20 1.39 3.80
C ILE A 8 6.54 -0.08 3.89
N ASP A 9 6.20 -0.85 2.87
CA ASP A 9 6.70 -2.21 2.75
C ASP A 9 8.17 -2.13 2.35
N THR A 10 9.01 -2.65 3.22
CA THR A 10 10.46 -2.53 3.15
C THR A 10 11.04 -3.90 2.88
N GLU A 11 11.20 -4.14 1.61
CA GLU A 11 11.52 -5.45 1.05
C GLU A 11 12.48 -5.32 -0.13
N GLY A 12 13.28 -6.36 -0.36
CA GLY A 12 14.00 -6.54 -1.60
C GLY A 12 13.12 -7.14 -2.69
N HIS A 13 13.71 -7.36 -3.82
CA HIS A 13 13.07 -8.02 -4.96
C HIS A 13 14.16 -8.70 -5.79
N ASP A 14 14.01 -8.80 -7.11
CA ASP A 14 15.03 -9.35 -8.00
C ASP A 14 16.39 -8.64 -7.87
N GLY A 15 17.48 -9.34 -8.20
CA GLY A 15 18.84 -8.81 -8.20
C GLY A 15 19.82 -9.58 -7.32
N THR A 16 21.10 -9.19 -7.36
CA THR A 16 22.19 -9.86 -6.63
C THR A 16 22.34 -9.35 -5.18
N ASP A 17 21.97 -8.09 -4.91
CA ASP A 17 21.92 -7.51 -3.57
C ASP A 17 20.71 -6.58 -3.43
N PRO A 18 19.49 -7.14 -3.28
CA PRO A 18 18.26 -6.37 -3.20
C PRO A 18 18.23 -5.38 -2.03
N ILE A 19 18.81 -5.73 -0.89
CA ILE A 19 18.87 -4.83 0.26
C ILE A 19 19.66 -3.57 -0.08
N LYS A 20 20.81 -3.70 -0.73
CA LYS A 20 21.63 -2.57 -1.17
C LYS A 20 20.91 -1.72 -2.21
N HIS A 21 20.35 -2.36 -3.24
CA HIS A 21 19.87 -1.67 -4.44
C HIS A 21 18.40 -1.24 -4.34
N LEU A 22 17.55 -1.95 -3.59
CA LEU A 22 16.13 -1.67 -3.53
C LEU A 22 15.67 -1.11 -2.17
N ILE A 23 16.27 -1.57 -1.05
CA ILE A 23 15.92 -1.02 0.26
C ILE A 23 16.70 0.26 0.54
N PHE A 24 18.04 0.23 0.46
CA PHE A 24 18.86 1.46 0.58
C PHE A 24 18.80 2.31 -0.68
N GLY A 25 18.45 1.71 -1.83
CA GLY A 25 18.24 2.40 -3.09
C GLY A 25 19.52 3.02 -3.65
N GLU A 26 20.65 2.31 -3.58
CA GLU A 26 21.90 2.81 -4.11
C GLU A 26 21.85 2.93 -5.63
N THR A 27 22.08 4.14 -6.12
CA THR A 27 22.14 4.52 -7.54
C THR A 27 23.44 5.25 -7.85
N ALA A 28 23.71 5.54 -9.11
CA ALA A 28 24.83 6.38 -9.50
C ALA A 28 24.75 7.81 -8.95
N ASP A 29 23.52 8.29 -8.64
CA ASP A 29 23.24 9.65 -8.17
C ASP A 29 23.08 9.75 -6.64
N GLY A 30 23.29 8.66 -5.90
CA GLY A 30 23.10 8.59 -4.44
C GLY A 30 22.06 7.57 -4.02
N ARG A 31 21.54 7.69 -2.79
CA ARG A 31 20.58 6.76 -2.20
C ARG A 31 19.15 7.29 -2.31
N TYR A 32 18.25 6.49 -2.92
CA TYR A 32 16.85 6.80 -3.16
C TYR A 32 15.89 5.73 -2.58
N GLY A 33 16.32 5.01 -1.54
CA GLY A 33 15.53 4.07 -0.76
C GLY A 33 15.01 4.67 0.55
N ILE A 34 15.07 3.87 1.63
CA ILE A 34 14.50 4.23 2.94
C ILE A 34 15.05 5.54 3.51
N GLU A 35 16.34 5.83 3.33
CA GLU A 35 16.95 7.07 3.86
C GLU A 35 16.34 8.30 3.17
N ARG A 36 16.19 8.27 1.85
CA ARG A 36 15.57 9.37 1.10
C ARG A 36 14.09 9.52 1.45
N ILE A 37 13.38 8.43 1.68
CA ILE A 37 11.99 8.45 2.13
C ILE A 37 11.91 9.14 3.49
N MET A 38 12.73 8.73 4.45
CA MET A 38 12.78 9.36 5.78
C MET A 38 13.08 10.85 5.69
N ASP A 39 14.02 11.29 4.81
CA ASP A 39 14.33 12.70 4.61
C ASP A 39 13.11 13.53 4.21
N GLU A 40 12.23 13.00 3.36
CA GLU A 40 11.04 13.72 2.92
C GLU A 40 9.99 13.86 4.03
N PHE A 41 9.86 12.87 4.93
CA PHE A 41 8.93 12.93 6.06
C PHE A 41 9.49 13.73 7.24
N ASP A 42 10.80 13.66 7.51
CA ASP A 42 11.45 14.44 8.55
C ASP A 42 11.31 15.96 8.31
N LYS A 43 11.33 16.41 7.03
CA LYS A 43 11.04 17.82 6.67
C LYS A 43 9.64 18.28 7.11
N ALA A 44 8.69 17.35 7.20
CA ALA A 44 7.33 17.61 7.67
C ALA A 44 7.14 17.27 9.16
N ASN A 45 8.23 16.97 9.89
CA ASN A 45 8.20 16.49 11.27
C ASN A 45 7.27 15.27 11.46
N ALA A 46 7.22 14.38 10.46
CA ALA A 46 6.39 13.18 10.42
C ALA A 46 7.25 11.92 10.55
N LYS A 47 6.73 10.92 11.23
CA LYS A 47 7.37 9.61 11.36
C LYS A 47 6.56 8.55 10.61
N VAL A 48 7.27 7.54 10.12
CA VAL A 48 6.78 6.50 9.23
C VAL A 48 6.86 5.14 9.92
N LEU A 49 5.92 4.25 9.65
CA LEU A 49 5.96 2.85 10.03
C LEU A 49 6.47 2.02 8.85
N PHE A 50 7.67 1.48 8.98
CA PHE A 50 8.30 0.61 8.01
C PHE A 50 7.99 -0.84 8.34
N PHE A 51 7.29 -1.55 7.47
CA PHE A 51 7.07 -2.98 7.55
C PHE A 51 8.25 -3.68 6.88
N VAL A 52 9.26 -4.03 7.69
CA VAL A 52 10.48 -4.69 7.21
C VAL A 52 10.22 -6.17 7.00
N ASP A 53 10.61 -6.71 5.86
CA ASP A 53 10.53 -8.16 5.63
C ASP A 53 11.63 -8.89 6.40
N PHE A 54 11.24 -9.45 7.55
CA PHE A 54 12.16 -10.21 8.40
C PHE A 54 12.51 -11.57 7.80
N ALA A 55 11.67 -12.12 6.92
CA ALA A 55 11.96 -13.38 6.26
C ALA A 55 13.18 -13.28 5.31
N GLU A 56 13.51 -12.10 4.81
CA GLU A 56 14.72 -11.85 4.00
C GLU A 56 16.02 -12.17 4.72
N ALA A 57 16.01 -12.27 6.05
CA ALA A 57 17.21 -12.67 6.82
C ALA A 57 17.69 -14.08 6.47
N TRP A 58 16.79 -14.96 6.00
CA TRP A 58 17.12 -16.32 5.57
C TRP A 58 17.67 -16.40 4.14
N ASP A 59 17.34 -15.42 3.30
CA ASP A 59 17.87 -15.35 1.92
C ASP A 59 19.09 -14.45 1.80
N TYR A 60 19.07 -13.27 2.46
CA TYR A 60 20.07 -12.23 2.23
C TYR A 60 21.02 -12.02 3.42
N GLY A 61 20.73 -12.64 4.56
CA GLY A 61 21.53 -12.59 5.78
C GLY A 61 20.96 -11.65 6.84
N ARG A 62 21.03 -12.13 8.10
CA ARG A 62 20.55 -11.43 9.29
C ARG A 62 21.14 -10.03 9.45
N ASP A 63 22.48 -9.92 9.27
CA ASP A 63 23.20 -8.66 9.48
C ASP A 63 22.67 -7.54 8.56
N LYS A 64 22.25 -7.89 7.36
CA LYS A 64 21.70 -6.92 6.40
C LYS A 64 20.33 -6.44 6.83
N VAL A 65 19.44 -7.34 7.28
CA VAL A 65 18.13 -6.98 7.81
C VAL A 65 18.26 -6.16 9.10
N GLU A 66 19.15 -6.56 10.03
CA GLU A 66 19.43 -5.78 11.22
C GLU A 66 19.91 -4.37 10.89
N LYS A 67 20.80 -4.20 9.90
CA LYS A 67 21.25 -2.88 9.43
C LYS A 67 20.08 -2.02 8.96
N VAL A 68 19.12 -2.59 8.21
CA VAL A 68 17.90 -1.88 7.77
C VAL A 68 17.10 -1.40 8.98
N VAL A 69 16.80 -2.30 9.91
CA VAL A 69 16.03 -2.02 11.13
C VAL A 69 16.70 -0.92 11.96
N ARG A 70 18.02 -1.05 12.23
CA ARG A 70 18.79 -0.05 12.98
C ARG A 70 18.80 1.32 12.28
N THR A 71 18.93 1.35 10.96
CA THR A 71 18.90 2.60 10.18
C THR A 71 17.57 3.35 10.37
N ILE A 72 16.46 2.63 10.37
CA ILE A 72 15.12 3.20 10.56
C ILE A 72 14.93 3.69 12.00
N LEU A 73 15.24 2.84 12.99
CA LEU A 73 15.04 3.16 14.41
C LEU A 73 15.94 4.30 14.89
N ASN A 74 17.19 4.38 14.44
CA ASN A 74 18.13 5.45 14.80
C ASN A 74 17.66 6.84 14.36
N ARG A 75 16.74 6.92 13.41
CA ARG A 75 16.08 8.17 12.97
C ARG A 75 14.72 8.40 13.64
N GLY A 76 14.35 7.55 14.62
CA GLY A 76 13.10 7.66 15.36
C GLY A 76 11.85 7.33 14.56
N HIS A 77 11.98 6.59 13.46
CA HIS A 77 10.84 5.99 12.76
C HIS A 77 10.47 4.65 13.39
N ASN A 78 9.31 4.09 13.05
CA ASN A 78 8.81 2.85 13.59
C ASN A 78 9.08 1.68 12.64
N VAL A 79 9.22 0.48 13.21
CA VAL A 79 9.38 -0.78 12.47
C VAL A 79 8.27 -1.74 12.88
N GLY A 80 7.56 -2.31 11.89
CA GLY A 80 6.65 -3.43 12.03
C GLY A 80 7.20 -4.66 11.30
N VAL A 81 6.59 -5.82 11.54
CA VAL A 81 6.97 -7.07 10.88
C VAL A 81 6.23 -7.20 9.54
N HIS A 82 6.99 -7.46 8.49
CA HIS A 82 6.52 -7.90 7.17
C HIS A 82 7.04 -9.30 6.90
N ILE A 83 6.30 -10.13 6.16
CA ILE A 83 6.74 -11.48 5.85
C ILE A 83 6.32 -11.89 4.44
N HIS A 84 7.30 -12.12 3.59
CA HIS A 84 7.19 -12.90 2.37
C HIS A 84 7.68 -14.32 2.66
N PRO A 85 6.79 -15.32 2.83
CA PRO A 85 7.16 -16.63 3.33
C PRO A 85 8.10 -17.41 2.41
N ASP A 86 8.13 -17.07 1.12
CA ASP A 86 9.02 -17.67 0.14
C ASP A 86 10.52 -17.39 0.38
N HIS A 87 10.88 -16.42 1.22
CA HIS A 87 12.27 -16.19 1.63
C HIS A 87 12.80 -17.23 2.62
N MET A 88 11.95 -17.89 3.37
CA MET A 88 12.37 -18.82 4.42
C MET A 88 11.73 -20.21 4.35
N ALA A 89 10.81 -20.41 3.42
CA ALA A 89 10.08 -21.66 3.25
C ALA A 89 10.03 -22.09 1.77
N ASP A 90 8.88 -22.49 1.25
CA ASP A 90 8.72 -22.94 -0.15
C ASP A 90 8.65 -21.73 -1.11
N LYS A 91 9.63 -21.61 -1.98
CA LYS A 91 9.71 -20.55 -3.02
C LYS A 91 8.49 -20.51 -3.97
N LYS A 92 7.63 -21.53 -4.00
CA LYS A 92 6.44 -21.58 -4.84
C LYS A 92 5.18 -21.11 -4.12
N ARG A 93 5.17 -21.14 -2.79
CA ARG A 93 4.07 -20.67 -1.95
C ARG A 93 4.34 -19.22 -1.51
N LEU A 94 3.71 -18.28 -2.21
CA LEU A 94 4.02 -16.84 -2.08
C LEU A 94 3.18 -16.12 -1.02
N PHE A 95 2.12 -16.78 -0.53
CA PHE A 95 1.17 -16.20 0.41
C PHE A 95 1.13 -17.00 1.70
N LEU A 96 1.00 -16.36 2.85
CA LEU A 96 0.89 -17.06 4.13
C LEU A 96 -0.29 -18.06 4.15
N TYR A 97 -1.43 -17.70 3.56
CA TYR A 97 -2.60 -18.60 3.51
C TYR A 97 -2.39 -19.89 2.68
N GLU A 98 -1.29 -20.02 1.93
CA GLU A 98 -0.93 -21.27 1.22
C GLU A 98 -0.23 -22.28 2.13
N TYR A 99 0.06 -21.88 3.36
CA TYR A 99 0.69 -22.72 4.40
C TYR A 99 -0.36 -23.16 5.41
N THR A 100 -0.16 -24.36 6.01
CA THR A 100 -1.02 -24.77 7.13
C THR A 100 -0.88 -23.82 8.30
N ARG A 101 -1.83 -23.86 9.24
CA ARG A 101 -1.77 -23.02 10.42
C ARG A 101 -0.47 -23.19 11.22
N GLU A 102 -0.01 -24.43 11.36
CA GLU A 102 1.22 -24.78 12.06
C GLU A 102 2.45 -24.21 11.34
N GLU A 103 2.50 -24.33 10.02
CA GLU A 103 3.58 -23.75 9.20
C GLU A 103 3.56 -22.23 9.28
N GLN A 104 2.37 -21.58 9.20
CA GLN A 104 2.24 -20.13 9.39
C GLN A 104 2.74 -19.70 10.76
N TYR A 105 2.38 -20.44 11.82
CA TYR A 105 2.83 -20.15 13.18
C TYR A 105 4.36 -20.18 13.28
N ASP A 106 5.03 -21.21 12.75
CA ASP A 106 6.49 -21.31 12.74
C ASP A 106 7.13 -20.13 12.01
N ILE A 107 6.65 -19.82 10.81
CA ILE A 107 7.15 -18.72 9.99
C ILE A 107 7.03 -17.38 10.74
N ILE A 108 5.83 -17.05 11.23
CA ILE A 108 5.56 -15.78 11.91
C ILE A 108 6.33 -15.70 13.23
N LYS A 109 6.37 -16.79 14.00
CA LYS A 109 7.09 -16.86 15.28
C LYS A 109 8.58 -16.59 15.10
N ARG A 110 9.22 -17.21 14.12
CA ARG A 110 10.65 -17.04 13.84
C ARG A 110 10.98 -15.59 13.45
N CYS A 111 10.14 -14.96 12.62
CA CYS A 111 10.29 -13.55 12.27
C CYS A 111 10.05 -12.63 13.48
N THR A 112 9.08 -12.97 14.35
CA THR A 112 8.80 -12.26 15.60
C THR A 112 9.96 -12.34 16.58
N ASP A 113 10.58 -13.52 16.71
CA ASP A 113 11.75 -13.72 17.57
C ASP A 113 12.95 -12.91 17.05
N LEU A 114 13.21 -12.96 15.73
CA LEU A 114 14.28 -12.19 15.11
C LEU A 114 14.07 -10.66 15.32
N TYR A 115 12.82 -10.18 15.13
CA TYR A 115 12.49 -8.79 15.45
C TYR A 115 12.83 -8.48 16.90
N THR A 116 12.38 -9.32 17.84
CA THR A 116 12.55 -9.11 19.28
C THR A 116 14.03 -9.09 19.68
N GLU A 117 14.85 -9.97 19.09
CA GLU A 117 16.30 -9.99 19.29
C GLU A 117 16.99 -8.70 18.79
N ILE A 118 16.58 -8.20 17.62
CA ILE A 118 17.17 -7.00 17.03
C ILE A 118 16.70 -5.73 17.74
N VAL A 119 15.41 -5.61 18.04
CA VAL A 119 14.79 -4.37 18.54
C VAL A 119 14.82 -4.29 20.07
N GLY A 120 14.78 -5.43 20.76
CA GLY A 120 14.80 -5.52 22.23
C GLY A 120 13.43 -5.57 22.90
N HIS A 121 12.34 -5.60 22.13
CA HIS A 121 10.96 -5.79 22.60
C HIS A 121 10.11 -6.47 21.52
N PRO A 122 8.98 -7.10 21.86
CA PRO A 122 8.08 -7.69 20.87
C PRO A 122 7.50 -6.67 19.89
N PRO A 123 7.22 -7.07 18.63
CA PRO A 123 6.56 -6.21 17.66
C PRO A 123 5.10 -5.97 18.03
N LYS A 124 4.55 -4.81 17.61
CA LYS A 124 3.13 -4.48 17.77
C LYS A 124 2.35 -4.61 16.46
N SER A 125 2.99 -4.29 15.34
CA SER A 125 2.37 -4.17 14.02
C SER A 125 2.86 -5.25 13.08
N PHE A 126 1.93 -5.79 12.30
CA PHE A 126 2.17 -6.82 11.29
C PHE A 126 1.52 -6.46 9.95
N ARG A 127 2.16 -6.86 8.86
CA ARG A 127 1.58 -6.89 7.51
C ARG A 127 2.08 -8.11 6.75
N ALA A 128 1.16 -8.93 6.22
CA ALA A 128 1.52 -10.05 5.36
C ALA A 128 2.02 -9.58 3.99
N GLY A 129 3.05 -10.25 3.47
CA GLY A 129 3.55 -10.05 2.11
C GLY A 129 2.43 -10.26 1.08
N LYS A 130 2.36 -9.37 0.08
CA LYS A 130 1.29 -9.36 -0.93
C LYS A 130 -0.14 -9.36 -0.34
N TYR A 131 -0.30 -8.95 0.93
CA TYR A 131 -1.57 -9.02 1.69
C TYR A 131 -2.10 -10.46 1.84
N GLY A 132 -1.24 -11.46 1.78
CA GLY A 132 -1.58 -12.89 1.74
C GLY A 132 -1.90 -13.49 3.11
N ALA A 133 -2.61 -12.77 3.99
CA ALA A 133 -3.11 -13.25 5.27
C ALA A 133 -4.48 -13.91 5.13
N ASN A 134 -4.80 -14.83 6.06
CA ASN A 134 -6.13 -15.39 6.28
C ASN A 134 -6.49 -15.33 7.78
N TYR A 135 -7.61 -15.94 8.17
CA TYR A 135 -8.02 -15.95 9.57
C TYR A 135 -7.07 -16.73 10.49
N ASP A 136 -6.40 -17.79 10.00
CA ASP A 136 -5.36 -18.48 10.75
C ASP A 136 -4.20 -17.53 11.06
N THR A 137 -3.79 -16.71 10.07
CA THR A 137 -2.78 -15.67 10.28
C THR A 137 -3.19 -14.73 11.41
N LEU A 138 -4.42 -14.22 11.39
CA LEU A 138 -4.92 -13.28 12.42
C LEU A 138 -4.97 -13.93 13.81
N ASP A 139 -5.35 -15.19 13.89
CA ASP A 139 -5.38 -15.95 15.14
C ASP A 139 -3.97 -16.12 15.71
N ILE A 140 -3.00 -16.45 14.85
CA ILE A 140 -1.58 -16.55 15.23
C ILE A 140 -1.04 -15.19 15.73
N LEU A 141 -1.42 -14.10 15.08
CA LEU A 141 -1.02 -12.75 15.54
C LEU A 141 -1.57 -12.46 16.94
N CYS A 142 -2.82 -12.86 17.24
CA CYS A 142 -3.39 -12.76 18.57
C CYS A 142 -2.60 -13.58 19.60
N GLU A 143 -2.22 -14.80 19.27
CA GLU A 143 -1.45 -15.71 20.16
C GLU A 143 -0.03 -15.18 20.43
N LEU A 144 0.61 -14.56 19.42
CA LEU A 144 1.94 -13.99 19.54
C LEU A 144 1.96 -12.58 20.15
N GLY A 145 0.79 -12.03 20.52
CA GLY A 145 0.68 -10.76 21.22
C GLY A 145 0.78 -9.50 20.34
N TYR A 146 0.61 -9.63 19.05
CA TYR A 146 0.47 -8.45 18.19
C TYR A 146 -0.76 -7.63 18.56
N ARG A 147 -0.71 -6.34 18.28
CA ARG A 147 -1.81 -5.40 18.56
C ARG A 147 -2.51 -4.92 17.30
N TYR A 148 -1.78 -4.80 16.20
CA TYR A 148 -2.24 -4.20 14.96
C TYR A 148 -1.89 -5.08 13.76
N ASP A 149 -2.91 -5.33 12.91
CA ASP A 149 -2.74 -5.96 11.61
C ASP A 149 -3.04 -4.96 10.49
N PHE A 150 -2.20 -4.97 9.46
CA PHE A 150 -2.31 -4.11 8.27
C PHE A 150 -2.45 -4.93 6.98
N SER A 151 -2.90 -6.18 7.09
CA SER A 151 -2.99 -7.10 5.95
C SER A 151 -4.33 -7.05 5.23
N GLU A 152 -5.38 -6.45 5.85
CA GLU A 152 -6.69 -6.36 5.23
C GLU A 152 -6.66 -5.46 3.99
N PHE A 153 -7.03 -6.04 2.83
CA PHE A 153 -7.15 -5.33 1.57
C PHE A 153 -8.47 -5.72 0.89
N TYR A 154 -9.48 -4.91 1.12
CA TYR A 154 -10.84 -5.14 0.67
C TYR A 154 -10.92 -5.41 -0.84
N HIS A 155 -11.64 -6.47 -1.23
CA HIS A 155 -11.82 -6.93 -2.61
C HIS A 155 -10.55 -7.32 -3.37
N GLN A 156 -9.38 -7.39 -2.71
CA GLN A 156 -8.18 -7.89 -3.37
C GLN A 156 -8.19 -9.43 -3.37
N LYS A 157 -8.08 -10.00 -4.55
CA LYS A 157 -8.21 -11.46 -4.76
C LYS A 157 -7.17 -12.32 -4.05
N TRP A 158 -6.02 -11.74 -3.69
CA TRP A 158 -4.95 -12.41 -2.94
C TRP A 158 -4.93 -12.06 -1.45
N CYS A 159 -5.87 -11.30 -0.94
CA CYS A 159 -6.15 -11.22 0.48
C CYS A 159 -7.05 -12.38 0.87
N GLY A 160 -6.58 -13.27 1.74
CA GLY A 160 -7.31 -14.48 2.17
C GLY A 160 -8.28 -14.25 3.34
N ILE A 161 -8.43 -13.02 3.81
CA ILE A 161 -9.36 -12.65 4.90
C ILE A 161 -10.78 -12.57 4.30
N HIS A 162 -11.49 -13.69 4.30
CA HIS A 162 -12.85 -13.79 3.78
C HIS A 162 -13.77 -14.49 4.77
N PRO A 163 -14.93 -13.88 5.17
CA PRO A 163 -15.40 -12.54 4.76
C PRO A 163 -14.47 -11.43 5.26
N PRO A 164 -14.47 -10.24 4.63
CA PRO A 164 -13.65 -9.12 5.09
C PRO A 164 -14.09 -8.62 6.47
N ILE A 165 -13.13 -8.13 7.27
CA ILE A 165 -13.40 -7.54 8.58
C ILE A 165 -13.84 -6.08 8.43
N THR A 166 -13.20 -5.36 7.50
CA THR A 166 -13.41 -3.92 7.32
C THR A 166 -13.15 -3.48 5.88
N VAL A 167 -13.54 -2.23 5.55
CA VAL A 167 -13.21 -1.59 4.27
C VAL A 167 -12.17 -0.49 4.45
N ASN A 168 -12.43 0.49 5.35
CA ASN A 168 -11.53 1.61 5.60
C ASN A 168 -11.42 2.01 7.08
N ALA A 169 -12.39 1.65 7.90
CA ALA A 169 -12.36 2.00 9.32
C ALA A 169 -11.58 0.97 10.12
N PRO A 170 -10.83 1.36 11.16
CA PRO A 170 -10.22 0.39 12.07
C PRO A 170 -11.29 -0.48 12.71
N CYS A 171 -11.08 -1.79 12.74
CA CYS A 171 -12.03 -2.75 13.30
C CYS A 171 -11.31 -3.79 14.17
N ARG A 172 -11.95 -4.17 15.27
CA ARG A 172 -11.38 -5.16 16.20
C ARG A 172 -11.67 -6.58 15.73
N TYR A 173 -10.61 -7.39 15.70
CA TYR A 173 -10.67 -8.84 15.59
C TYR A 173 -10.01 -9.45 16.83
N LYS A 174 -10.78 -10.08 17.72
CA LYS A 174 -10.27 -10.61 18.99
C LYS A 174 -9.43 -9.57 19.75
N SER A 175 -8.14 -9.83 19.97
CA SER A 175 -7.21 -8.94 20.68
C SER A 175 -6.51 -7.92 19.77
N ILE A 176 -6.56 -8.08 18.45
CA ILE A 176 -5.92 -7.17 17.49
C ILE A 176 -6.91 -6.15 16.90
N ILE A 177 -6.39 -5.07 16.37
CA ILE A 177 -7.12 -4.08 15.57
C ILE A 177 -6.62 -4.17 14.14
N ALA A 178 -7.53 -4.45 13.19
CA ALA A 178 -7.24 -4.42 11.78
C ALA A 178 -7.28 -2.97 11.25
N PHE A 179 -6.20 -2.53 10.60
CA PHE A 179 -6.08 -1.27 9.88
C PHE A 179 -5.97 -1.56 8.39
N PRO A 180 -7.05 -1.42 7.62
CA PRO A 180 -7.05 -1.81 6.22
C PRO A 180 -6.23 -0.87 5.35
N VAL A 181 -5.85 -1.35 4.17
CA VAL A 181 -5.36 -0.47 3.09
C VAL A 181 -6.46 0.52 2.72
N THR A 182 -6.15 1.80 2.70
CA THR A 182 -7.14 2.83 2.36
C THR A 182 -7.59 2.70 0.91
N MET A 183 -8.88 2.42 0.75
CA MET A 183 -9.55 2.24 -0.54
C MET A 183 -10.52 3.38 -0.81
N HIS A 184 -10.60 3.82 -2.07
CA HIS A 184 -11.60 4.80 -2.50
C HIS A 184 -12.23 4.37 -3.82
N GLN A 185 -13.48 4.77 -4.02
CA GLN A 185 -14.17 4.54 -5.30
C GLN A 185 -13.74 5.63 -6.30
N SER A 186 -12.88 5.28 -7.24
CA SER A 186 -12.41 6.20 -8.28
C SER A 186 -13.46 6.41 -9.40
N VAL A 187 -14.33 5.43 -9.62
CA VAL A 187 -15.48 5.49 -10.53
C VAL A 187 -16.67 4.78 -9.92
N HIS A 188 -17.87 5.39 -10.04
CA HIS A 188 -19.14 4.74 -9.73
C HIS A 188 -20.21 5.32 -10.67
N ILE A 189 -20.44 4.67 -11.80
CA ILE A 189 -21.44 5.09 -12.81
C ILE A 189 -22.29 3.86 -13.14
N GLY A 190 -23.48 3.77 -12.55
CA GLY A 190 -24.34 2.58 -12.67
C GLY A 190 -23.61 1.32 -12.22
N PRO A 191 -23.54 0.26 -13.04
CA PRO A 191 -22.83 -0.98 -12.69
C PRO A 191 -21.29 -0.86 -12.77
N LEU A 192 -20.77 0.21 -13.33
CA LEU A 192 -19.33 0.44 -13.46
C LEU A 192 -18.80 1.02 -12.14
N VAL A 193 -18.22 0.15 -11.32
CA VAL A 193 -17.54 0.54 -10.08
C VAL A 193 -16.06 0.20 -10.22
N ARG A 194 -15.20 1.15 -9.86
CA ARG A 194 -13.76 0.95 -9.73
C ARG A 194 -13.29 1.45 -8.38
N GLU A 195 -12.59 0.59 -7.67
CA GLU A 195 -11.96 0.90 -6.40
C GLU A 195 -10.44 0.86 -6.59
N ASP A 196 -9.76 1.86 -6.05
CA ASP A 196 -8.29 2.00 -6.10
C ASP A 196 -7.76 2.23 -4.68
N LYS A 197 -6.58 1.69 -4.37
CA LYS A 197 -5.86 1.99 -3.13
C LYS A 197 -5.17 3.35 -3.21
N LEU A 198 -4.95 3.96 -2.06
CA LEU A 198 -4.20 5.21 -1.94
C LEU A 198 -2.69 4.94 -2.01
N ASP A 199 -2.12 5.00 -3.21
CA ASP A 199 -0.77 4.55 -3.53
C ASP A 199 -0.05 5.57 -4.42
N ILE A 200 1.17 5.95 -4.04
CA ILE A 200 1.97 6.90 -4.81
C ILE A 200 2.49 6.33 -6.14
N GLU A 201 2.64 5.00 -6.24
CA GLU A 201 3.14 4.37 -7.47
C GLU A 201 2.10 4.43 -8.59
N GLN A 202 0.84 4.14 -8.27
CA GLN A 202 -0.23 3.96 -9.25
C GLN A 202 -1.01 5.24 -9.55
N MET A 203 -1.12 6.16 -8.57
CA MET A 203 -1.87 7.40 -8.72
C MET A 203 -1.03 8.52 -9.34
N THR A 204 -1.67 9.46 -10.02
CA THR A 204 -1.07 10.74 -10.36
C THR A 204 -1.05 11.65 -9.12
N ALA A 205 -0.18 12.67 -9.09
CA ALA A 205 -0.14 13.62 -7.98
C ALA A 205 -1.49 14.36 -7.78
N GLY A 206 -2.19 14.67 -8.89
CA GLY A 206 -3.52 15.30 -8.84
C GLY A 206 -4.59 14.37 -8.26
N GLU A 207 -4.57 13.09 -8.68
CA GLU A 207 -5.47 12.05 -8.19
C GLU A 207 -5.24 11.78 -6.70
N LEU A 208 -3.98 11.69 -6.27
CA LEU A 208 -3.63 11.49 -4.87
C LEU A 208 -4.11 12.64 -3.98
N ARG A 209 -3.83 13.90 -4.37
CA ARG A 209 -4.35 15.07 -3.64
C ARG A 209 -5.88 15.09 -3.60
N TYR A 210 -6.55 14.74 -4.70
CA TYR A 210 -7.99 14.67 -4.71
C TYR A 210 -8.51 13.54 -3.80
N GLY A 211 -7.89 12.36 -3.80
CA GLY A 211 -8.19 11.27 -2.87
C GLY A 211 -8.12 11.72 -1.41
N LEU A 212 -7.05 12.40 -1.01
CA LEU A 212 -6.90 12.97 0.33
C LEU A 212 -8.06 13.93 0.68
N THR A 213 -8.53 14.77 -0.28
CA THR A 213 -9.69 15.64 -0.02
C THR A 213 -11.01 14.89 0.16
N GLN A 214 -11.16 13.70 -0.43
CA GLN A 214 -12.34 12.84 -0.20
C GLN A 214 -12.29 12.18 1.18
N ILE A 215 -11.10 11.77 1.61
CA ILE A 215 -10.85 11.19 2.93
C ILE A 215 -11.25 12.17 4.04
N VAL A 216 -10.86 13.44 3.94
CA VAL A 216 -11.27 14.49 4.91
C VAL A 216 -12.79 14.52 5.07
N LYS A 217 -13.54 14.33 3.98
CA LYS A 217 -15.00 14.38 3.94
C LYS A 217 -15.68 13.04 4.26
N ALA A 218 -14.92 11.98 4.55
CA ALA A 218 -15.50 10.69 4.93
C ALA A 218 -16.29 10.82 6.25
N PRO A 219 -17.54 10.32 6.30
CA PRO A 219 -18.44 10.51 7.44
C PRO A 219 -18.20 9.52 8.59
N PHE A 220 -17.10 8.79 8.59
CA PHE A 220 -16.73 7.79 9.57
C PHE A 220 -15.28 7.99 10.05
N ASP A 221 -14.97 7.42 11.21
CA ASP A 221 -13.60 7.41 11.72
C ASP A 221 -12.75 6.41 10.93
N MET A 222 -11.55 6.84 10.57
CA MET A 222 -10.58 6.03 9.85
C MET A 222 -9.16 6.49 10.12
N VAL A 223 -8.22 5.59 9.97
CA VAL A 223 -6.80 5.91 9.80
C VAL A 223 -6.46 5.78 8.32
N THR A 224 -6.04 6.86 7.71
CA THR A 224 -5.61 6.82 6.32
C THR A 224 -4.25 6.16 6.24
N THR A 225 -4.14 5.01 5.60
CA THR A 225 -2.85 4.39 5.29
C THR A 225 -2.36 4.90 3.95
N LEU A 226 -1.35 5.78 3.97
CA LEU A 226 -0.62 6.16 2.76
C LEU A 226 0.45 5.09 2.53
N PHE A 227 0.32 4.35 1.44
CA PHE A 227 1.10 3.15 1.17
C PHE A 227 2.06 3.31 0.00
N PHE A 228 3.27 2.76 0.12
CA PHE A 228 4.23 2.52 -0.96
C PHE A 228 5.37 1.60 -0.46
N HIS A 229 6.36 1.31 -1.33
CA HIS A 229 7.48 0.42 -1.02
C HIS A 229 8.80 1.18 -0.85
N SER A 230 9.80 0.56 -0.23
CA SER A 230 11.15 1.09 -0.11
C SER A 230 11.77 1.50 -1.45
N PHE A 231 11.46 0.76 -2.52
CA PHE A 231 11.93 0.98 -3.88
C PHE A 231 11.03 1.87 -4.75
N SER A 232 9.97 2.48 -4.19
CA SER A 232 9.03 3.31 -4.99
C SER A 232 9.67 4.52 -5.64
N LEU A 233 10.80 4.99 -5.11
CA LEU A 233 11.56 6.12 -5.67
C LEU A 233 12.59 5.70 -6.72
N LEU A 234 12.57 4.43 -7.15
CA LEU A 234 13.50 3.84 -8.10
C LEU A 234 12.80 3.40 -9.39
N LYS A 235 13.55 3.40 -10.48
CA LYS A 235 13.27 2.65 -11.71
C LYS A 235 14.20 1.44 -11.70
N TRP A 236 13.73 0.28 -11.32
CA TRP A 236 14.55 -0.88 -11.03
C TRP A 236 14.22 -2.14 -11.85
N ARG A 237 12.96 -2.25 -12.34
CA ARG A 237 12.44 -3.50 -12.92
C ARG A 237 13.27 -4.09 -14.04
N ASP A 238 13.84 -3.25 -14.90
CA ASP A 238 14.67 -3.70 -16.02
C ASP A 238 16.16 -3.84 -15.63
N ARG A 239 16.57 -3.25 -14.49
CA ARG A 239 17.95 -3.20 -14.00
C ARG A 239 17.99 -3.20 -12.46
N PRO A 240 17.69 -4.34 -11.82
CA PRO A 240 17.59 -4.39 -10.36
C PRO A 240 18.90 -4.11 -9.63
N ASP A 241 20.05 -4.49 -10.23
CA ASP A 241 21.39 -4.26 -9.68
C ASP A 241 21.99 -2.88 -10.03
N ALA A 242 21.30 -2.09 -10.84
CA ALA A 242 21.72 -0.74 -11.22
C ALA A 242 20.47 0.17 -11.39
N PRO A 243 19.66 0.35 -10.34
CA PRO A 243 18.46 1.14 -10.43
C PRO A 243 18.78 2.62 -10.66
N GLU A 244 17.82 3.33 -11.25
CA GLU A 244 17.88 4.77 -11.45
C GLU A 244 16.85 5.45 -10.53
N LYS A 245 17.09 6.70 -10.14
CA LYS A 245 16.10 7.51 -9.42
C LYS A 245 14.83 7.72 -10.24
N ASN A 246 13.68 7.70 -9.56
CA ASN A 246 12.37 7.99 -10.13
C ASN A 246 11.89 9.37 -9.69
N GLU A 247 12.37 10.42 -10.37
CA GLU A 247 12.02 11.82 -10.07
C GLU A 247 10.51 12.06 -10.04
N LYS A 248 9.77 11.36 -10.89
CA LYS A 248 8.32 11.49 -10.94
C LYS A 248 7.65 10.98 -9.65
N ASN A 249 8.10 9.85 -9.12
CA ASN A 249 7.54 9.32 -7.87
C ASN A 249 8.04 10.14 -6.67
N LEU A 250 9.27 10.63 -6.68
CA LEU A 250 9.78 11.55 -5.67
C LEU A 250 8.92 12.83 -5.62
N SER A 251 8.64 13.44 -6.76
CA SER A 251 7.76 14.63 -6.83
C SER A 251 6.33 14.34 -6.34
N LYS A 252 5.78 13.13 -6.62
CA LYS A 252 4.48 12.73 -6.09
C LYS A 252 4.51 12.58 -4.56
N LEU A 253 5.57 11.95 -4.02
CA LEU A 253 5.76 11.81 -2.58
C LEU A 253 5.79 13.18 -1.91
N GLN A 254 6.64 14.09 -2.39
CA GLN A 254 6.74 15.46 -1.88
C GLN A 254 5.40 16.20 -1.93
N SER A 255 4.65 16.03 -3.04
CA SER A 255 3.31 16.61 -3.17
C SER A 255 2.30 16.01 -2.17
N ALA A 256 2.40 14.71 -1.86
CA ALA A 256 1.52 14.06 -0.88
C ALA A 256 1.86 14.50 0.55
N VAL A 257 3.15 14.51 0.90
CA VAL A 257 3.63 14.98 2.22
C VAL A 257 3.16 16.42 2.46
N LYS A 258 3.38 17.31 1.49
CA LYS A 258 2.92 18.70 1.55
C LYS A 258 1.40 18.81 1.70
N ALA A 259 0.64 18.01 0.93
CA ALA A 259 -0.82 18.04 0.96
C ALA A 259 -1.40 17.63 2.33
N VAL A 260 -0.74 16.72 3.05
CA VAL A 260 -1.15 16.34 4.41
C VAL A 260 -0.67 17.38 5.42
N ALA A 261 0.59 17.81 5.36
CA ALA A 261 1.19 18.75 6.31
C ALA A 261 0.49 20.13 6.33
N GLU A 262 0.05 20.62 5.16
CA GLU A 262 -0.63 21.91 5.03
C GLU A 262 -2.17 21.83 5.22
N ASN A 263 -2.72 20.63 5.38
CA ASN A 263 -4.17 20.46 5.53
C ASN A 263 -4.58 20.50 7.00
N LYS A 264 -5.28 21.56 7.41
CA LYS A 264 -5.78 21.73 8.80
C LYS A 264 -6.69 20.61 9.30
N ASP A 265 -7.29 19.83 8.40
CA ASP A 265 -8.22 18.75 8.74
C ASP A 265 -7.54 17.36 8.74
N MET A 266 -6.22 17.30 8.51
CA MET A 266 -5.40 16.08 8.56
C MET A 266 -4.23 16.24 9.53
N ARG A 267 -3.71 15.13 10.03
CA ARG A 267 -2.46 15.09 10.78
C ARG A 267 -1.73 13.77 10.56
N PHE A 268 -0.41 13.82 10.45
CA PHE A 268 0.41 12.62 10.54
C PHE A 268 0.32 12.03 11.94
N ILE A 269 0.28 10.71 12.01
CA ILE A 269 0.33 9.93 13.24
C ILE A 269 1.43 8.87 13.15
N THR A 270 1.81 8.34 14.31
CA THR A 270 2.80 7.27 14.47
C THR A 270 2.12 5.99 14.95
N GLU A 271 2.87 4.90 15.06
CA GLU A 271 2.39 3.66 15.67
C GLU A 271 1.89 3.88 17.12
N ALA A 272 2.53 4.75 17.88
CA ALA A 272 2.15 5.04 19.27
C ALA A 272 0.76 5.70 19.37
N ASP A 273 0.33 6.44 18.35
CA ASP A 273 -0.99 7.08 18.33
C ASP A 273 -2.14 6.10 18.06
N LEU A 274 -1.85 4.88 17.57
CA LEU A 274 -2.87 3.90 17.17
C LEU A 274 -3.74 3.43 18.35
N ASP A 275 -3.22 3.49 19.58
CA ASP A 275 -4.01 3.19 20.78
C ASP A 275 -5.13 4.21 21.07
N THR A 276 -5.04 5.40 20.48
CA THR A 276 -5.97 6.51 20.70
C THR A 276 -7.03 6.67 19.61
N VAL A 277 -6.96 5.86 18.54
CA VAL A 277 -7.91 5.97 17.43
C VAL A 277 -9.23 5.28 17.77
N ASN A 278 -10.33 5.83 17.26
CA ASN A 278 -11.63 5.20 17.39
C ASN A 278 -11.69 3.93 16.55
N VAL A 279 -12.14 2.84 17.16
CA VAL A 279 -12.33 1.53 16.52
C VAL A 279 -13.83 1.35 16.27
N SER A 280 -14.19 1.05 15.03
CA SER A 280 -15.57 0.84 14.60
C SER A 280 -16.07 -0.56 15.00
N ASP A 281 -17.38 -0.69 15.18
CA ASP A 281 -18.03 -2.00 15.16
C ASP A 281 -17.97 -2.63 13.76
N ALA A 282 -18.14 -3.96 13.67
CA ALA A 282 -18.00 -4.70 12.44
C ALA A 282 -18.97 -4.25 11.32
N GLU A 283 -20.22 -3.92 11.68
CA GLU A 283 -21.21 -3.48 10.69
C GLU A 283 -20.85 -2.11 10.10
N SER A 284 -20.46 -1.17 10.94
CA SER A 284 -19.99 0.17 10.54
C SER A 284 -18.69 0.08 9.72
N ALA A 285 -17.76 -0.79 10.12
CA ALA A 285 -16.49 -0.97 9.42
C ALA A 285 -16.70 -1.48 8.00
N LEU A 286 -17.60 -2.42 7.77
CA LEU A 286 -17.93 -2.92 6.43
C LEU A 286 -18.66 -1.90 5.55
N LYS A 287 -19.31 -0.91 6.15
CA LYS A 287 -19.98 0.21 5.44
C LYS A 287 -19.05 1.41 5.20
N SER A 288 -17.80 1.38 5.67
CA SER A 288 -16.86 2.50 5.63
C SER A 288 -16.25 2.72 4.23
N LYS A 289 -17.08 2.94 3.21
CA LYS A 289 -16.67 3.23 1.83
C LYS A 289 -16.47 4.72 1.61
N ILE A 290 -15.38 5.09 0.94
CA ILE A 290 -15.10 6.48 0.54
C ILE A 290 -15.59 6.67 -0.90
N PRO A 291 -16.75 7.29 -1.11
CA PRO A 291 -17.26 7.53 -2.45
C PRO A 291 -16.45 8.63 -3.14
N TRP A 292 -16.20 8.48 -4.42
CA TRP A 292 -15.65 9.53 -5.26
C TRP A 292 -16.74 10.56 -5.57
N ARG A 293 -16.76 11.67 -4.87
CA ARG A 293 -17.87 12.65 -4.93
C ARG A 293 -17.99 13.38 -6.26
N ASN A 294 -16.90 13.56 -6.98
CA ASN A 294 -16.93 14.16 -8.32
C ASN A 294 -16.69 13.10 -9.39
N GLN A 295 -17.75 12.52 -9.89
CA GLN A 295 -17.70 11.46 -10.90
C GLN A 295 -17.02 11.92 -12.20
N ILE A 296 -17.16 13.19 -12.60
CA ILE A 296 -16.48 13.74 -13.78
C ILE A 296 -14.97 13.68 -13.59
N LYS A 297 -14.46 14.15 -12.45
CA LYS A 297 -13.01 14.05 -12.13
C LYS A 297 -12.55 12.61 -12.07
N GLY A 298 -13.30 11.74 -11.42
CA GLY A 298 -13.01 10.29 -11.35
C GLY A 298 -12.92 9.67 -12.73
N PHE A 299 -13.89 9.96 -13.59
CA PHE A 299 -13.91 9.52 -14.98
C PHE A 299 -12.70 10.05 -15.77
N CYS A 300 -12.36 11.33 -15.65
CA CYS A 300 -11.18 11.91 -16.31
C CYS A 300 -9.88 11.20 -15.90
N TYR A 301 -9.68 10.93 -14.61
CA TYR A 301 -8.49 10.21 -14.15
C TYR A 301 -8.45 8.76 -14.64
N THR A 302 -9.59 8.08 -14.65
CA THR A 302 -9.72 6.72 -15.19
C THR A 302 -9.44 6.69 -16.69
N TYR A 303 -9.98 7.65 -17.44
CA TYR A 303 -9.72 7.79 -18.86
C TYR A 303 -8.22 8.03 -19.16
N ILE A 304 -7.57 8.91 -18.41
CA ILE A 304 -6.12 9.13 -18.54
C ILE A 304 -5.32 7.84 -18.25
N LYS A 305 -5.71 7.05 -17.25
CA LYS A 305 -5.10 5.74 -16.97
C LYS A 305 -5.33 4.77 -18.13
N ALA A 306 -6.55 4.68 -18.65
CA ALA A 306 -6.89 3.84 -19.78
C ALA A 306 -6.08 4.20 -21.03
N LEU A 307 -5.94 5.49 -21.35
CA LEU A 307 -5.11 5.96 -22.47
C LEU A 307 -3.64 5.55 -22.32
N LYS A 308 -3.10 5.58 -21.08
CA LYS A 308 -1.71 5.12 -20.83
C LYS A 308 -1.57 3.63 -21.10
N ILE A 309 -2.53 2.81 -20.64
CA ILE A 309 -2.53 1.36 -20.88
C ILE A 309 -2.62 1.06 -22.38
N VAL A 310 -3.51 1.76 -23.10
CA VAL A 310 -3.67 1.63 -24.55
C VAL A 310 -2.39 2.03 -25.30
N LYS A 311 -1.68 3.04 -24.81
CA LYS A 311 -0.43 3.51 -25.41
C LYS A 311 0.71 2.50 -25.29
N THR A 312 0.73 1.72 -24.19
CA THR A 312 1.79 0.76 -23.87
C THR A 312 1.45 -0.69 -24.24
N ASN A 313 0.17 -1.04 -24.39
CA ASN A 313 -0.29 -2.40 -24.62
C ASN A 313 -1.00 -2.53 -25.98
N ARG A 314 -0.38 -3.29 -26.92
CA ARG A 314 -0.89 -3.48 -28.30
C ARG A 314 -2.30 -4.15 -28.33
N LYS A 315 -2.55 -5.13 -27.43
CA LYS A 315 -3.87 -5.81 -27.34
C LYS A 315 -4.95 -4.86 -26.83
N ALA A 316 -4.65 -4.06 -25.80
CA ALA A 316 -5.57 -3.05 -25.27
C ALA A 316 -5.86 -1.98 -26.31
N ARG A 317 -4.87 -1.60 -27.13
CA ARG A 317 -5.05 -0.65 -28.24
C ARG A 317 -6.03 -1.17 -29.29
N MET A 318 -5.90 -2.43 -29.69
CA MET A 318 -6.83 -3.06 -30.66
C MET A 318 -8.26 -3.15 -30.14
N LEU A 319 -8.43 -3.47 -28.85
CA LEU A 319 -9.73 -3.55 -28.19
C LEU A 319 -10.43 -2.18 -28.13
N VAL A 320 -9.70 -1.13 -27.79
CA VAL A 320 -10.23 0.23 -27.70
C VAL A 320 -10.55 0.80 -29.10
N ILE A 321 -9.70 0.56 -30.08
CA ILE A 321 -9.99 0.93 -31.48
C ILE A 321 -11.26 0.21 -31.97
N GLY A 322 -11.38 -1.10 -31.67
CA GLY A 322 -12.56 -1.90 -32.01
C GLY A 322 -13.86 -1.43 -31.34
N MET A 323 -13.78 -0.79 -30.16
CA MET A 323 -14.93 -0.20 -29.47
C MET A 323 -15.25 1.23 -29.94
N LEU A 324 -14.25 2.01 -30.30
CA LEU A 324 -14.44 3.41 -30.74
C LEU A 324 -14.99 3.53 -32.17
N ILE A 325 -14.65 2.61 -33.06
CA ILE A 325 -15.14 2.62 -34.45
C ILE A 325 -16.66 2.50 -34.50
N PRO A 326 -17.33 1.54 -33.84
CA PRO A 326 -18.79 1.48 -33.82
C PRO A 326 -19.44 2.71 -33.21
N LEU A 327 -18.85 3.27 -32.13
CA LEU A 327 -19.37 4.47 -31.47
C LEU A 327 -19.28 5.71 -32.37
N ALA A 328 -18.19 5.87 -33.09
CA ALA A 328 -18.03 6.95 -34.09
C ALA A 328 -18.99 6.82 -35.24
N VAL A 329 -19.23 5.59 -35.73
CA VAL A 329 -20.21 5.30 -36.77
C VAL A 329 -21.63 5.62 -36.29
N ILE A 330 -22.02 5.25 -35.06
CA ILE A 330 -23.32 5.56 -34.47
C ILE A 330 -23.49 7.07 -34.31
N LEU A 331 -22.49 7.79 -33.82
CA LEU A 331 -22.55 9.25 -33.70
C LEU A 331 -22.64 9.96 -35.04
N LEU A 332 -21.94 9.47 -36.06
CA LEU A 332 -22.04 9.99 -37.44
C LEU A 332 -23.44 9.75 -38.02
N PHE A 333 -24.02 8.57 -37.76
CA PHE A 333 -25.38 8.23 -38.21
C PHE A 333 -26.45 9.10 -37.52
N VAL A 334 -26.32 9.33 -36.21
CA VAL A 334 -27.20 10.23 -35.45
C VAL A 334 -27.06 11.67 -35.94
N PHE A 335 -25.82 12.13 -36.19
CA PHE A 335 -25.57 13.47 -36.74
C PHE A 335 -26.20 13.65 -38.16
N LEU A 336 -26.06 12.64 -39.02
CA LEU A 336 -26.68 12.65 -40.36
C LEU A 336 -28.21 12.66 -40.27
N LEU A 337 -28.81 11.89 -39.35
CA LEU A 337 -30.28 11.91 -39.17
C LEU A 337 -30.79 13.26 -38.66
N ILE A 338 -30.03 13.94 -37.79
CA ILE A 338 -30.39 15.29 -37.30
C ILE A 338 -30.19 16.35 -38.39
N SER A 339 -29.27 16.13 -39.34
CA SER A 339 -28.98 17.10 -40.43
C SER A 339 -29.91 16.98 -41.65
N ILE A 340 -30.72 15.91 -41.72
CA ILE A 340 -31.65 15.63 -42.84
C ILE A 340 -33.10 15.88 -42.41
N GLY A 341 -33.40 16.08 -41.14
CA GLY A 341 -34.71 16.49 -40.62
C GLY A 341 -34.77 17.97 -40.27
#